data_9c5a5c54d7eb7a0355566b3a5aee2a11
#
_entry.id   9c5a5c54d7eb7a0355566b3a5aee2a11
#
_cell.length_a   1.000
_cell.length_b   1.000
_cell.length_c   1.000
_cell.angle_alpha   90.00
_cell.angle_beta   90.00
_cell.angle_gamma   90.00
#
_symmetry.space_group_name_H-M   'P 1'
#
loop_
_entity.id
_entity.type
_entity.pdbx_description
1 polymer ?
#
loop_
_entity_poly.entity_id
_entity_poly.type
_entity_poly.pdbx_seq_one_letter_code
_entity_poly.pdbx_strand_id
1 'polypeptide(L)'
;MKQHIILLLLSATLLALTGCRSSQKAAKQPSLPAQGTAETTHVDNAQKAAVAYVNRVAEVKAQKPCITASAKVRLEGFGKDVSLSGKLSMKRNDVVRLSLRALGFEVGLMEFTPQDVLVVDRINKQYVRASYAEVSFLKQANLDFYSLQALFWNELFVPGKQQPSTADAARFHVSEAEGHKLLALTDTPKLSYTFRTLPAEGLIDRLLVKGRAAADRGQFVWTYGDFAAFAGRRFPKEMEMKVSGTGKDLTLGLSLSNLKNDSDWNTRTSLSAKYTRRSLQEVMKGLNL
;
A
#
# COMPACT_ATOMS: atom_id res chain seq x y z
N MET A 1 0.65 18.53 -23.08
CA MET A 1 -0.26 17.83 -22.15
C MET A 1 0.18 16.41 -21.77
N LYS A 2 0.99 15.70 -22.56
CA LYS A 2 1.44 14.32 -22.23
C LYS A 2 2.68 14.24 -21.32
N GLN A 3 3.34 15.35 -21.02
CA GLN A 3 4.68 15.39 -20.42
C GLN A 3 4.75 15.12 -18.92
N HIS A 4 3.63 15.18 -18.17
CA HIS A 4 3.66 15.14 -16.71
C HIS A 4 2.92 13.96 -16.07
N ILE A 5 2.41 13.02 -16.85
CA ILE A 5 1.53 11.94 -16.36
C ILE A 5 2.30 10.94 -15.48
N ILE A 6 3.51 10.59 -15.88
CA ILE A 6 4.33 9.58 -15.17
C ILE A 6 4.93 10.16 -13.89
N LEU A 7 5.24 11.45 -13.93
CA LEU A 7 5.76 12.20 -12.79
C LEU A 7 4.71 12.40 -11.68
N LEU A 8 3.42 12.43 -12.02
CA LEU A 8 2.31 12.53 -11.08
C LEU A 8 2.21 11.34 -10.10
N LEU A 9 2.60 10.16 -10.53
CA LEU A 9 2.54 8.95 -9.70
C LEU A 9 3.55 8.97 -8.54
N LEU A 10 4.66 9.71 -8.69
CA LEU A 10 5.67 9.86 -7.64
C LEU A 10 5.31 10.95 -6.62
N SER A 11 4.52 11.95 -7.02
CA SER A 11 4.20 13.13 -6.21
C SER A 11 3.21 12.89 -5.07
N ALA A 12 2.37 11.86 -5.20
CA ALA A 12 1.37 11.50 -4.19
C ALA A 12 1.98 11.12 -2.82
N THR A 13 3.29 10.91 -2.74
CA THR A 13 3.97 10.39 -1.55
C THR A 13 4.64 11.46 -0.68
N LEU A 14 4.55 12.75 -1.00
CA LEU A 14 5.44 13.76 -0.42
C LEU A 14 4.78 14.84 0.46
N LEU A 15 3.62 14.61 1.06
CA LEU A 15 3.02 15.62 1.91
C LEU A 15 3.44 15.47 3.36
N ALA A 16 4.23 16.44 3.81
CA ALA A 16 4.82 16.53 5.13
C ALA A 16 3.75 16.71 6.23
N LEU A 17 3.84 15.87 7.25
CA LEU A 17 3.15 16.07 8.53
C LEU A 17 4.11 16.83 9.46
N THR A 18 3.96 18.16 9.55
CA THR A 18 4.59 18.96 10.59
C THR A 18 3.66 19.02 11.81
N GLY A 19 3.93 18.23 12.83
CA GLY A 19 3.20 18.22 14.08
C GLY A 19 4.04 18.78 15.24
N CYS A 20 3.57 19.87 15.86
CA CYS A 20 4.14 20.45 17.08
C CYS A 20 3.82 19.59 18.31
N ARG A 21 4.81 19.48 19.23
CA ARG A 21 4.70 18.84 20.54
C ARG A 21 3.86 19.69 21.50
N SER A 22 2.95 19.04 22.24
CA SER A 22 2.59 19.48 23.59
C SER A 22 2.41 18.28 24.51
N SER A 23 3.08 18.34 25.65
CA SER A 23 3.08 17.34 26.73
C SER A 23 1.96 17.64 27.73
N GLN A 24 1.15 16.64 28.08
CA GLN A 24 0.28 16.73 29.24
C GLN A 24 0.49 15.55 30.20
N LYS A 25 0.59 15.92 31.50
CA LYS A 25 0.83 15.06 32.66
C LYS A 25 -0.38 14.20 33.01
N ALA A 26 -0.09 12.97 33.41
CA ALA A 26 -1.06 12.01 33.92
C ALA A 26 -1.49 12.32 35.36
N ALA A 27 -2.78 12.21 35.63
CA ALA A 27 -3.37 12.20 36.97
C ALA A 27 -3.67 10.75 37.40
N LYS A 28 -3.35 10.43 38.67
CA LYS A 28 -3.62 9.16 39.33
C LYS A 28 -5.08 9.01 39.70
N GLN A 29 -5.66 7.85 39.47
CA GLN A 29 -6.96 7.43 40.00
C GLN A 29 -6.84 6.21 40.92
N PRO A 30 -7.68 6.11 41.96
CA PRO A 30 -7.53 5.08 43.01
C PRO A 30 -8.16 3.73 42.66
N SER A 31 -7.61 2.69 43.26
CA SER A 31 -7.98 1.29 43.10
C SER A 31 -9.28 0.91 43.82
N LEU A 32 -10.14 0.12 43.14
CA LEU A 32 -11.28 -0.60 43.70
C LEU A 32 -11.08 -2.13 43.56
N PRO A 33 -11.71 -2.95 44.42
CA PRO A 33 -11.25 -4.32 44.66
C PRO A 33 -11.73 -5.35 43.64
N ALA A 34 -10.99 -6.45 43.56
CA ALA A 34 -11.16 -7.58 42.67
C ALA A 34 -12.51 -8.28 42.80
N GLN A 35 -13.21 -8.45 41.68
CA GLN A 35 -14.29 -9.40 41.52
C GLN A 35 -14.10 -10.22 40.24
N GLY A 36 -14.07 -11.55 40.38
CA GLY A 36 -14.63 -12.49 39.44
C GLY A 36 -13.73 -13.11 38.38
N THR A 37 -13.27 -14.33 38.67
CA THR A 37 -12.60 -15.29 37.77
C THR A 37 -13.31 -15.60 36.44
N ALA A 38 -14.57 -15.22 36.28
CA ALA A 38 -15.34 -15.43 35.03
C ALA A 38 -15.03 -14.42 33.91
N GLU A 39 -14.71 -13.18 34.25
CA GLU A 39 -14.37 -12.14 33.29
C GLU A 39 -13.03 -12.37 32.59
N THR A 40 -12.05 -12.92 33.33
CA THR A 40 -10.71 -13.22 32.81
C THR A 40 -10.73 -14.31 31.73
N THR A 41 -11.54 -15.34 31.90
CA THR A 41 -11.67 -16.45 30.95
C THR A 41 -12.34 -16.02 29.61
N HIS A 42 -13.31 -15.12 29.69
CA HIS A 42 -13.98 -14.58 28.48
C HIS A 42 -13.06 -13.65 27.66
N VAL A 43 -12.28 -12.81 28.32
CA VAL A 43 -11.29 -11.92 27.70
C VAL A 43 -10.18 -12.73 27.02
N ASP A 44 -9.67 -13.79 27.71
CA ASP A 44 -8.65 -14.67 27.13
C ASP A 44 -9.14 -15.42 25.89
N ASN A 45 -10.37 -15.87 25.87
CA ASN A 45 -10.95 -16.56 24.72
C ASN A 45 -11.20 -15.60 23.53
N ALA A 46 -11.67 -14.38 23.78
CA ALA A 46 -11.84 -13.36 22.75
C ALA A 46 -10.50 -12.95 22.13
N GLN A 47 -9.46 -12.78 22.95
CA GLN A 47 -8.11 -12.47 22.47
C GLN A 47 -7.52 -13.61 21.65
N LYS A 48 -7.65 -14.85 22.07
CA LYS A 48 -7.22 -16.04 21.30
C LYS A 48 -7.95 -16.12 19.96
N ALA A 49 -9.25 -15.88 19.92
CA ALA A 49 -10.05 -15.86 18.69
C ALA A 49 -9.61 -14.74 17.74
N ALA A 50 -9.29 -13.55 18.26
CA ALA A 50 -8.77 -12.43 17.50
C ALA A 50 -7.42 -12.77 16.86
N VAL A 51 -6.47 -13.31 17.64
CA VAL A 51 -5.15 -13.75 17.16
C VAL A 51 -5.29 -14.84 16.08
N ALA A 52 -6.15 -15.83 16.29
CA ALA A 52 -6.41 -16.89 15.32
C ALA A 52 -6.98 -16.31 14.01
N TYR A 53 -7.87 -15.32 14.10
CA TYR A 53 -8.41 -14.66 12.92
C TYR A 53 -7.33 -13.90 12.14
N VAL A 54 -6.49 -13.12 12.81
CA VAL A 54 -5.39 -12.39 12.17
C VAL A 54 -4.41 -13.34 11.48
N ASN A 55 -4.04 -14.45 12.14
CA ASN A 55 -3.20 -15.48 11.52
C ASN A 55 -3.85 -16.07 10.26
N ARG A 56 -5.16 -16.38 10.32
CA ARG A 56 -5.89 -16.84 9.13
C ARG A 56 -5.83 -15.84 7.97
N VAL A 57 -6.01 -14.55 8.23
CA VAL A 57 -5.88 -13.49 7.21
C VAL A 57 -4.44 -13.43 6.67
N ALA A 58 -3.43 -13.55 7.53
CA ALA A 58 -2.02 -13.53 7.12
C ALA A 58 -1.62 -14.73 6.26
N GLU A 59 -2.34 -15.86 6.36
CA GLU A 59 -2.14 -17.07 5.56
C GLU A 59 -2.82 -17.00 4.18
N VAL A 60 -3.72 -16.05 3.95
CA VAL A 60 -4.37 -15.85 2.65
C VAL A 60 -3.37 -15.27 1.66
N LYS A 61 -2.54 -16.10 1.07
CA LYS A 61 -1.47 -15.73 0.12
C LYS A 61 -1.62 -16.42 -1.22
N ALA A 62 -1.24 -15.73 -2.29
CA ALA A 62 -1.12 -16.36 -3.59
C ALA A 62 0.02 -17.41 -3.59
N GLN A 63 -0.29 -18.63 -4.03
CA GLN A 63 0.65 -19.76 -3.98
C GLN A 63 1.71 -19.71 -5.09
N LYS A 64 1.57 -18.84 -6.07
CA LYS A 64 2.50 -18.69 -7.19
C LYS A 64 3.48 -17.55 -6.93
N PRO A 65 4.77 -17.68 -7.30
CA PRO A 65 5.78 -16.65 -7.04
C PRO A 65 5.70 -15.46 -8.00
N CYS A 66 5.00 -15.59 -9.13
CA CYS A 66 4.87 -14.56 -10.15
C CYS A 66 3.42 -14.28 -10.46
N ILE A 67 3.10 -13.03 -10.74
CA ILE A 67 1.81 -12.60 -11.29
C ILE A 67 2.09 -11.61 -12.40
N THR A 68 1.54 -11.86 -13.58
CA THR A 68 1.47 -10.89 -14.67
C THR A 68 0.01 -10.68 -15.06
N ALA A 69 -0.33 -9.44 -15.42
CA ALA A 69 -1.67 -9.08 -15.85
C ALA A 69 -1.63 -7.93 -16.86
N SER A 70 -2.57 -7.92 -17.78
CA SER A 70 -2.92 -6.70 -18.50
C SER A 70 -3.60 -5.74 -17.52
N ALA A 71 -3.26 -4.47 -17.56
CA ALA A 71 -3.81 -3.45 -16.68
C ALA A 71 -4.46 -2.33 -17.49
N LYS A 72 -5.63 -1.87 -17.05
CA LYS A 72 -6.16 -0.55 -17.38
C LYS A 72 -5.88 0.35 -16.19
N VAL A 73 -5.17 1.43 -16.42
CA VAL A 73 -4.70 2.34 -15.38
C VAL A 73 -5.45 3.64 -15.52
N ARG A 74 -6.17 4.07 -14.50
CA ARG A 74 -6.82 5.38 -14.40
C ARG A 74 -6.10 6.21 -13.36
N LEU A 75 -5.76 7.42 -13.72
CA LEU A 75 -5.13 8.39 -12.84
C LEU A 75 -5.95 9.68 -12.83
N GLU A 76 -6.48 10.03 -11.67
CA GLU A 76 -7.19 11.27 -11.43
C GLU A 76 -6.45 12.10 -10.38
N GLY A 77 -6.26 13.37 -10.63
CA GLY A 77 -5.62 14.30 -9.70
C GLY A 77 -4.94 15.46 -10.42
N PHE A 78 -4.67 16.51 -9.69
CA PHE A 78 -4.00 17.72 -10.20
C PHE A 78 -4.69 18.33 -11.44
N GLY A 79 -6.03 18.25 -11.49
CA GLY A 79 -6.83 18.74 -12.63
C GLY A 79 -6.70 17.86 -13.88
N LYS A 80 -6.25 16.61 -13.75
CA LYS A 80 -6.11 15.66 -14.86
C LYS A 80 -6.88 14.38 -14.57
N ASP A 81 -7.50 13.82 -15.61
CA ASP A 81 -8.07 12.47 -15.64
C ASP A 81 -7.48 11.77 -16.87
N VAL A 82 -6.73 10.69 -16.63
CA VAL A 82 -6.00 9.98 -17.68
C VAL A 82 -6.21 8.49 -17.53
N SER A 83 -6.59 7.86 -18.65
CA SER A 83 -6.66 6.40 -18.73
C SER A 83 -5.64 5.88 -19.74
N LEU A 84 -4.87 4.88 -19.32
CA LEU A 84 -3.82 4.22 -20.08
C LEU A 84 -3.99 2.71 -20.00
N SER A 85 -3.56 2.01 -21.05
CA SER A 85 -3.30 0.57 -20.92
C SER A 85 -1.94 0.34 -20.26
N GLY A 86 -1.74 -0.85 -19.73
CA GLY A 86 -0.48 -1.21 -19.09
C GLY A 86 -0.31 -2.70 -18.88
N LYS A 87 0.78 -3.05 -18.25
CA LYS A 87 1.05 -4.42 -17.78
C LYS A 87 1.56 -4.33 -16.34
N LEU A 88 0.90 -5.04 -15.45
CA LEU A 88 1.42 -5.32 -14.11
C LEU A 88 2.24 -6.61 -14.17
N SER A 89 3.46 -6.59 -13.66
CA SER A 89 4.33 -7.76 -13.56
C SER A 89 4.96 -7.78 -12.18
N MET A 90 4.75 -8.86 -11.46
CA MET A 90 5.19 -8.99 -10.07
C MET A 90 5.90 -10.31 -9.87
N LYS A 91 7.02 -10.29 -9.16
CA LYS A 91 7.72 -11.47 -8.67
C LYS A 91 8.01 -11.30 -7.20
N ARG A 92 7.59 -12.27 -6.42
CA ARG A 92 7.65 -12.23 -4.95
C ARG A 92 9.09 -12.02 -4.47
N ASN A 93 9.26 -11.08 -3.54
CA ASN A 93 10.55 -10.67 -2.93
C ASN A 93 11.59 -10.14 -3.93
N ASP A 94 11.16 -9.79 -5.14
CA ASP A 94 12.06 -9.35 -6.20
C ASP A 94 11.62 -8.01 -6.81
N VAL A 95 10.39 -7.93 -7.36
CA VAL A 95 9.95 -6.74 -8.07
C VAL A 95 8.43 -6.63 -8.18
N VAL A 96 7.93 -5.41 -8.14
CA VAL A 96 6.60 -5.01 -8.63
C VAL A 96 6.83 -3.98 -9.73
N ARG A 97 6.36 -4.25 -10.95
CA ARG A 97 6.48 -3.34 -12.09
C ARG A 97 5.14 -3.07 -12.73
N LEU A 98 4.82 -1.79 -12.90
CA LEU A 98 3.68 -1.32 -13.67
C LEU A 98 4.20 -0.54 -14.88
N SER A 99 4.07 -1.08 -16.09
CA SER A 99 4.34 -0.37 -17.33
C SER A 99 3.07 0.31 -17.84
N LEU A 100 3.21 1.47 -18.43
CA LEU A 100 2.13 2.29 -18.96
C LEU A 100 2.29 2.43 -20.47
N ARG A 101 1.20 2.27 -21.21
CA ARG A 101 1.18 2.29 -22.67
C ARG A 101 0.14 3.27 -23.20
N ALA A 102 0.51 4.00 -24.23
CA ALA A 102 -0.39 4.83 -25.01
C ALA A 102 -0.13 4.56 -26.49
N LEU A 103 -1.18 4.42 -27.30
CA LEU A 103 -1.09 4.16 -28.74
C LEU A 103 -0.16 2.98 -29.10
N GLY A 104 -0.15 1.93 -28.28
CA GLY A 104 0.68 0.73 -28.49
C GLY A 104 2.14 0.84 -27.97
N PHE A 105 2.63 2.02 -27.63
CA PHE A 105 4.00 2.22 -27.15
C PHE A 105 4.05 2.36 -25.61
N GLU A 106 5.14 1.86 -24.99
CA GLU A 106 5.40 2.11 -23.58
C GLU A 106 5.81 3.59 -23.42
N VAL A 107 4.99 4.34 -22.68
CA VAL A 107 5.20 5.76 -22.40
C VAL A 107 5.88 5.98 -21.06
N GLY A 108 5.87 4.97 -20.20
CA GLY A 108 6.54 5.01 -18.91
C GLY A 108 6.36 3.74 -18.10
N LEU A 109 7.10 3.66 -17.01
CA LEU A 109 6.96 2.56 -16.06
C LEU A 109 7.34 2.99 -14.64
N MET A 110 6.81 2.25 -13.69
CA MET A 110 7.26 2.24 -12.31
C MET A 110 7.75 0.84 -11.94
N GLU A 111 8.89 0.76 -11.29
CA GLU A 111 9.49 -0.49 -10.83
C GLU A 111 9.91 -0.30 -9.38
N PHE A 112 9.40 -1.18 -8.53
CA PHE A 112 9.71 -1.24 -7.10
C PHE A 112 10.52 -2.51 -6.85
N THR A 113 11.69 -2.36 -6.25
CA THR A 113 12.57 -3.46 -5.85
C THR A 113 12.87 -3.38 -4.35
N PRO A 114 13.45 -4.39 -3.71
CA PRO A 114 13.89 -4.27 -2.31
C PRO A 114 14.87 -3.11 -2.04
N GLN A 115 15.57 -2.63 -3.07
CA GLN A 115 16.60 -1.61 -2.95
C GLN A 115 16.08 -0.20 -3.24
N ASP A 116 15.24 -0.06 -4.26
CA ASP A 116 14.86 1.25 -4.78
C ASP A 116 13.54 1.26 -5.54
N VAL A 117 13.10 2.47 -5.80
CA VAL A 117 11.98 2.81 -6.70
C VAL A 117 12.56 3.45 -7.95
N LEU A 118 12.23 2.91 -9.11
CA LEU A 118 12.56 3.46 -10.41
C LEU A 118 11.28 3.94 -11.10
N VAL A 119 11.26 5.20 -11.53
CA VAL A 119 10.20 5.76 -12.38
C VAL A 119 10.82 6.24 -13.67
N VAL A 120 10.31 5.79 -14.81
CA VAL A 120 10.83 6.12 -16.14
C VAL A 120 9.78 6.85 -16.95
N ASP A 121 10.13 8.00 -17.47
CA ASP A 121 9.41 8.73 -18.51
C ASP A 121 10.07 8.43 -19.87
N ARG A 122 9.42 7.58 -20.67
CA ARG A 122 9.92 7.20 -21.99
C ARG A 122 9.79 8.31 -23.01
N ILE A 123 8.83 9.21 -22.84
CA ILE A 123 8.55 10.31 -23.76
C ILE A 123 9.69 11.34 -23.70
N ASN A 124 10.05 11.76 -22.48
CA ASN A 124 11.08 12.76 -22.25
C ASN A 124 12.47 12.15 -22.04
N LYS A 125 12.59 10.82 -22.08
CA LYS A 125 13.83 10.09 -21.80
C LYS A 125 14.46 10.51 -20.46
N GLN A 126 13.64 10.53 -19.42
CA GLN A 126 14.05 10.88 -18.06
C GLN A 126 13.69 9.76 -17.11
N TYR A 127 14.42 9.68 -16.00
CA TYR A 127 14.08 8.76 -14.93
C TYR A 127 14.44 9.31 -13.56
N VAL A 128 13.72 8.83 -12.57
CA VAL A 128 14.06 8.99 -11.15
C VAL A 128 14.38 7.61 -10.58
N ARG A 129 15.46 7.50 -9.83
CA ARG A 129 15.77 6.34 -9.02
C ARG A 129 16.06 6.83 -7.62
N ALA A 130 15.24 6.40 -6.66
CA ALA A 130 15.27 6.84 -5.27
C ALA A 130 15.16 5.64 -4.33
N SER A 131 15.85 5.69 -3.19
CA SER A 131 15.61 4.74 -2.10
C SER A 131 14.29 5.04 -1.39
N TYR A 132 13.72 4.07 -0.69
CA TYR A 132 12.50 4.27 0.12
C TYR A 132 12.70 5.34 1.20
N ALA A 133 13.93 5.51 1.69
CA ALA A 133 14.28 6.52 2.69
C ALA A 133 14.30 7.96 2.13
N GLU A 134 14.45 8.14 0.82
CA GLU A 134 14.39 9.45 0.15
C GLU A 134 12.95 9.89 -0.09
N VAL A 135 12.00 8.97 -0.10
CA VAL A 135 10.57 9.26 -0.23
C VAL A 135 10.00 9.52 1.15
N SER A 136 9.85 10.79 1.52
CA SER A 136 9.52 11.23 2.88
C SER A 136 8.30 10.52 3.48
N PHE A 137 7.24 10.34 2.71
CA PHE A 137 6.04 9.63 3.17
C PHE A 137 6.33 8.17 3.51
N LEU A 138 7.02 7.43 2.63
CA LEU A 138 7.35 6.03 2.84
C LEU A 138 8.23 5.86 4.08
N LYS A 139 9.23 6.74 4.25
CA LYS A 139 10.09 6.79 5.43
C LYS A 139 9.30 7.04 6.72
N GLN A 140 8.40 8.02 6.72
CA GLN A 140 7.60 8.35 7.91
C GLN A 140 6.61 7.24 8.26
N ALA A 141 6.02 6.61 7.25
CA ALA A 141 5.09 5.49 7.39
C ALA A 141 5.78 4.15 7.66
N ASN A 142 7.13 4.11 7.63
CA ASN A 142 7.92 2.89 7.66
C ASN A 142 7.46 1.87 6.61
N LEU A 143 7.12 2.38 5.40
CA LEU A 143 6.73 1.56 4.24
C LEU A 143 7.95 1.34 3.36
N ASP A 144 8.22 0.09 3.10
CA ASP A 144 9.29 -0.41 2.26
C ASP A 144 8.73 -1.19 1.06
N PHE A 145 9.61 -1.85 0.34
CA PHE A 145 9.23 -2.74 -0.75
C PHE A 145 8.22 -3.81 -0.31
N TYR A 146 8.40 -4.42 0.86
CA TYR A 146 7.57 -5.54 1.31
C TYR A 146 6.15 -5.09 1.65
N SER A 147 6.00 -3.91 2.21
CA SER A 147 4.69 -3.29 2.44
C SER A 147 3.96 -2.98 1.12
N LEU A 148 4.69 -2.41 0.13
CA LEU A 148 4.15 -2.16 -1.21
C LEU A 148 3.82 -3.47 -1.94
N GLN A 149 4.71 -4.46 -1.86
CA GLN A 149 4.43 -5.79 -2.38
C GLN A 149 3.13 -6.34 -1.79
N ALA A 150 2.98 -6.30 -0.47
CA ALA A 150 1.78 -6.81 0.19
C ALA A 150 0.49 -6.10 -0.29
N LEU A 151 0.55 -4.78 -0.54
CA LEU A 151 -0.56 -4.04 -1.13
C LEU A 151 -0.93 -4.59 -2.53
N PHE A 152 0.03 -4.71 -3.43
CA PHE A 152 -0.23 -5.22 -4.78
C PHE A 152 -0.63 -6.71 -4.80
N TRP A 153 -0.17 -7.48 -3.82
CA TRP A 153 -0.52 -8.89 -3.68
C TRP A 153 -1.79 -9.13 -2.87
N ASN A 154 -2.42 -8.06 -2.32
CA ASN A 154 -3.57 -8.15 -1.42
C ASN A 154 -3.28 -9.05 -0.22
N GLU A 155 -2.22 -8.76 0.52
CA GLU A 155 -1.76 -9.53 1.67
C GLU A 155 -1.66 -8.65 2.92
N LEU A 156 -1.87 -9.24 4.10
CA LEU A 156 -1.67 -8.56 5.37
C LEU A 156 -0.18 -8.26 5.57
N PHE A 157 0.14 -7.07 6.04
CA PHE A 157 1.50 -6.69 6.37
C PHE A 157 1.60 -5.95 7.72
N VAL A 158 2.80 -5.91 8.25
CA VAL A 158 3.20 -5.07 9.36
C VAL A 158 4.32 -4.16 8.85
N PRO A 159 4.18 -2.83 8.93
CA PRO A 159 5.18 -1.90 8.43
C PRO A 159 6.57 -2.20 8.97
N GLY A 160 7.58 -2.20 8.08
CA GLY A 160 8.98 -2.51 8.40
C GLY A 160 9.30 -3.99 8.57
N LYS A 161 8.35 -4.89 8.25
CA LYS A 161 8.60 -6.34 8.26
C LYS A 161 8.40 -6.92 6.86
N GLN A 162 9.26 -7.86 6.50
CA GLN A 162 9.15 -8.58 5.23
C GLN A 162 7.90 -9.44 5.18
N GLN A 163 7.56 -10.09 6.28
CA GLN A 163 6.34 -10.86 6.48
C GLN A 163 5.89 -10.74 7.93
N PRO A 164 4.57 -10.69 8.20
CA PRO A 164 4.05 -10.87 9.55
C PRO A 164 4.42 -12.26 10.08
N SER A 165 4.82 -12.34 11.33
CA SER A 165 4.96 -13.59 12.07
C SER A 165 3.68 -13.89 12.87
N THR A 166 3.53 -15.10 13.38
CA THR A 166 2.42 -15.46 14.27
C THR A 166 2.39 -14.60 15.53
N ALA A 167 3.56 -14.18 16.05
CA ALA A 167 3.66 -13.26 17.17
C ALA A 167 3.12 -11.85 16.85
N ASP A 168 3.17 -11.42 15.59
CA ASP A 168 2.64 -10.12 15.19
C ASP A 168 1.12 -10.06 15.21
N ALA A 169 0.44 -11.20 15.20
CA ALA A 169 -1.03 -11.23 15.27
C ALA A 169 -1.58 -10.56 16.54
N ALA A 170 -0.85 -10.63 17.67
CA ALA A 170 -1.23 -9.98 18.91
C ALA A 170 -1.14 -8.44 18.86
N ARG A 171 -0.48 -7.86 17.85
CA ARG A 171 -0.40 -6.40 17.63
C ARG A 171 -1.66 -5.80 17.02
N PHE A 172 -2.56 -6.65 16.52
CA PHE A 172 -3.80 -6.21 15.91
C PHE A 172 -4.94 -6.24 16.91
N HIS A 173 -5.65 -5.13 17.00
CA HIS A 173 -6.97 -5.11 17.62
C HIS A 173 -8.00 -5.51 16.56
N VAL A 174 -8.82 -6.51 16.85
CA VAL A 174 -9.87 -7.00 15.96
C VAL A 174 -11.23 -6.52 16.46
N SER A 175 -11.97 -5.85 15.61
CA SER A 175 -13.36 -5.42 15.86
C SER A 175 -14.24 -5.78 14.68
N GLU A 176 -15.55 -5.64 14.83
CA GLU A 176 -16.54 -5.89 13.78
C GLU A 176 -17.33 -4.61 13.50
N ALA A 177 -17.57 -4.34 12.23
CA ALA A 177 -18.42 -3.27 11.75
C ALA A 177 -19.03 -3.62 10.40
N GLU A 178 -20.33 -3.40 10.25
CA GLU A 178 -21.04 -3.56 8.96
C GLU A 178 -20.80 -4.91 8.27
N GLY A 179 -20.74 -5.99 9.03
CA GLY A 179 -20.49 -7.34 8.50
C GLY A 179 -19.05 -7.64 8.11
N HIS A 180 -18.12 -6.74 8.41
CA HIS A 180 -16.67 -6.91 8.18
C HIS A 180 -15.93 -7.05 9.49
N LYS A 181 -14.75 -7.66 9.43
CA LYS A 181 -13.76 -7.59 10.52
C LYS A 181 -12.71 -6.56 10.20
N LEU A 182 -12.42 -5.71 11.20
CA LEU A 182 -11.41 -4.65 11.13
C LEU A 182 -10.20 -5.08 11.95
N LEU A 183 -9.03 -5.10 11.31
CA LEU A 183 -7.75 -5.39 11.95
C LEU A 183 -6.96 -4.08 12.05
N ALA A 184 -6.89 -3.49 13.23
CA ALA A 184 -6.19 -2.23 13.46
C ALA A 184 -4.85 -2.47 14.17
N LEU A 185 -3.74 -2.00 13.59
CA LEU A 185 -2.45 -1.97 14.26
C LEU A 185 -2.43 -0.93 15.36
N THR A 186 -2.13 -1.36 16.58
CA THR A 186 -2.24 -0.51 17.79
C THR A 186 -0.94 0.17 18.19
N ASP A 187 0.20 -0.36 17.78
CA ASP A 187 1.54 0.02 18.24
C ASP A 187 2.37 0.84 17.25
N THR A 188 1.74 1.43 16.26
CA THR A 188 2.39 2.31 15.31
C THR A 188 2.34 3.78 15.79
N PRO A 189 3.50 4.48 15.90
CA PRO A 189 3.55 5.74 16.63
C PRO A 189 2.93 6.94 15.89
N LYS A 190 3.02 7.00 14.57
CA LYS A 190 2.61 8.18 13.78
C LYS A 190 1.37 7.94 12.94
N LEU A 191 1.21 6.76 12.40
CA LEU A 191 0.11 6.38 11.52
C LEU A 191 -0.71 5.24 12.15
N SER A 192 -1.99 5.20 11.84
CA SER A 192 -2.84 4.06 12.13
C SER A 192 -3.11 3.29 10.84
N TYR A 193 -3.10 1.97 10.93
CA TYR A 193 -3.39 1.06 9.81
C TYR A 193 -4.61 0.24 10.19
N THR A 194 -5.65 0.30 9.38
CA THR A 194 -6.86 -0.50 9.57
C THR A 194 -7.16 -1.28 8.31
N PHE A 195 -7.04 -2.59 8.37
CA PHE A 195 -7.41 -3.51 7.31
C PHE A 195 -8.85 -3.95 7.53
N ARG A 196 -9.71 -3.75 6.55
CA ARG A 196 -11.06 -4.29 6.52
C ARG A 196 -11.04 -5.59 5.75
N THR A 197 -11.71 -6.61 6.28
CA THR A 197 -11.69 -7.94 5.69
C THR A 197 -13.08 -8.52 5.53
N LEU A 198 -13.24 -9.39 4.53
CA LEU A 198 -14.41 -10.25 4.33
C LEU A 198 -14.27 -11.44 5.29
N PRO A 199 -15.13 -11.58 6.34
CA PRO A 199 -14.89 -12.53 7.43
C PRO A 199 -14.85 -14.00 6.99
N ALA A 200 -15.66 -14.39 6.03
CA ALA A 200 -15.74 -15.78 5.56
C ALA A 200 -14.43 -16.25 4.90
N GLU A 201 -13.81 -15.38 4.10
CA GLU A 201 -12.66 -15.73 3.26
C GLU A 201 -11.33 -15.20 3.81
N GLY A 202 -11.36 -14.24 4.75
CA GLY A 202 -10.16 -13.57 5.25
C GLY A 202 -9.50 -12.63 4.21
N LEU A 203 -10.19 -12.30 3.11
CA LEU A 203 -9.70 -11.39 2.08
C LEU A 203 -9.76 -9.96 2.58
N ILE A 204 -8.71 -9.19 2.31
CA ILE A 204 -8.69 -7.75 2.56
C ILE A 204 -9.44 -7.07 1.43
N ASP A 205 -10.47 -6.29 1.73
CA ASP A 205 -11.18 -5.47 0.75
C ASP A 205 -10.85 -3.99 0.85
N ARG A 206 -10.25 -3.56 1.98
CA ARG A 206 -9.81 -2.17 2.16
C ARG A 206 -8.68 -2.06 3.17
N LEU A 207 -7.70 -1.21 2.88
CA LEU A 207 -6.77 -0.65 3.86
C LEU A 207 -7.03 0.85 4.00
N LEU A 208 -7.10 1.33 5.23
CA LEU A 208 -7.07 2.74 5.58
C LEU A 208 -5.81 3.03 6.38
N VAL A 209 -5.02 4.02 5.93
CA VAL A 209 -3.91 4.59 6.69
C VAL A 209 -4.17 6.06 6.92
N LYS A 210 -4.06 6.51 8.17
CA LYS A 210 -4.24 7.92 8.54
C LYS A 210 -3.29 8.32 9.65
N GLY A 211 -3.01 9.61 9.76
CA GLY A 211 -2.26 10.15 10.88
C GLY A 211 -2.96 9.92 12.22
N ARG A 212 -2.18 9.75 13.29
CA ARG A 212 -2.72 9.62 14.65
C ARG A 212 -2.95 10.96 15.33
N ALA A 213 -2.25 12.02 14.91
CA ALA A 213 -2.46 13.34 15.44
C ALA A 213 -3.79 13.92 14.96
N ALA A 214 -4.53 14.59 15.83
CA ALA A 214 -5.84 15.18 15.50
C ALA A 214 -5.77 16.24 14.39
N ALA A 215 -4.59 16.87 14.19
CA ALA A 215 -4.33 17.83 13.12
C ALA A 215 -4.06 17.16 11.76
N ASP A 216 -3.72 15.87 11.74
CA ASP A 216 -3.39 15.15 10.52
C ASP A 216 -4.67 14.82 9.74
N ARG A 217 -4.86 15.50 8.62
CA ARG A 217 -6.02 15.30 7.75
C ARG A 217 -5.73 14.35 6.59
N GLY A 218 -4.45 14.05 6.33
CA GLY A 218 -4.02 13.17 5.27
C GLY A 218 -4.46 11.72 5.51
N GLN A 219 -5.01 11.10 4.49
CA GLN A 219 -5.33 9.68 4.53
C GLN A 219 -4.97 9.01 3.22
N PHE A 220 -4.58 7.75 3.32
CA PHE A 220 -4.35 6.84 2.23
C PHE A 220 -5.36 5.69 2.34
N VAL A 221 -6.09 5.44 1.27
CA VAL A 221 -7.04 4.34 1.18
C VAL A 221 -6.61 3.46 0.01
N TRP A 222 -6.61 2.14 0.21
CA TRP A 222 -6.46 1.17 -0.86
C TRP A 222 -7.63 0.20 -0.79
N THR A 223 -8.41 0.12 -1.84
CA THR A 223 -9.57 -0.76 -1.93
C THR A 223 -9.33 -1.85 -2.98
N TYR A 224 -10.02 -2.97 -2.79
CA TYR A 224 -9.94 -4.12 -3.67
C TYR A 224 -11.33 -4.60 -4.01
N GLY A 225 -11.53 -5.03 -5.26
CA GLY A 225 -12.80 -5.54 -5.76
C GLY A 225 -12.64 -6.57 -6.86
N ASP A 226 -13.76 -7.06 -7.36
CA ASP A 226 -13.85 -8.04 -8.45
C ASP A 226 -12.90 -9.24 -8.24
N PHE A 227 -13.05 -9.92 -7.10
CA PHE A 227 -12.20 -11.04 -6.75
C PHE A 227 -12.51 -12.27 -7.62
N ALA A 228 -11.50 -12.80 -8.32
CA ALA A 228 -11.57 -13.98 -9.15
C ALA A 228 -10.60 -15.06 -8.67
N ALA A 229 -10.89 -16.32 -8.98
CA ALA A 229 -10.02 -17.45 -8.64
C ALA A 229 -8.68 -17.33 -9.40
N PHE A 230 -7.57 -17.28 -8.66
CA PHE A 230 -6.22 -17.23 -9.21
C PHE A 230 -5.18 -17.67 -8.18
N ALA A 231 -4.20 -18.46 -8.59
CA ALA A 231 -3.05 -18.86 -7.77
C ALA A 231 -3.41 -19.47 -6.40
N GLY A 232 -4.46 -20.30 -6.36
CA GLY A 232 -4.90 -21.02 -5.15
C GLY A 232 -5.73 -20.20 -4.18
N ARG A 233 -6.12 -18.96 -4.56
CA ARG A 233 -6.99 -18.08 -3.78
C ARG A 233 -7.88 -17.23 -4.68
N ARG A 234 -8.77 -16.44 -4.11
CA ARG A 234 -9.37 -15.32 -4.84
C ARG A 234 -8.41 -14.13 -4.85
N PHE A 235 -8.17 -13.55 -6.03
CA PHE A 235 -7.27 -12.41 -6.25
C PHE A 235 -8.07 -11.21 -6.80
N PRO A 236 -7.86 -9.98 -6.33
CA PRO A 236 -8.60 -8.82 -6.81
C PRO A 236 -8.20 -8.46 -8.24
N LYS A 237 -9.18 -8.20 -9.09
CA LYS A 237 -8.98 -7.63 -10.41
C LYS A 237 -9.16 -6.11 -10.42
N GLU A 238 -9.85 -5.56 -9.44
CA GLU A 238 -9.98 -4.12 -9.26
C GLU A 238 -9.20 -3.69 -8.02
N MET A 239 -8.38 -2.66 -8.18
CA MET A 239 -7.64 -2.01 -7.10
C MET A 239 -7.75 -0.50 -7.26
N GLU A 240 -8.02 0.22 -6.18
CA GLU A 240 -8.01 1.68 -6.19
C GLU A 240 -7.20 2.20 -5.00
N MET A 241 -6.22 3.04 -5.30
CA MET A 241 -5.46 3.80 -4.32
C MET A 241 -5.95 5.24 -4.33
N LYS A 242 -6.25 5.78 -3.15
CA LYS A 242 -6.66 7.17 -2.97
C LYS A 242 -5.84 7.85 -1.88
N VAL A 243 -5.24 8.98 -2.22
CA VAL A 243 -4.61 9.89 -1.25
C VAL A 243 -5.47 11.13 -1.18
N SER A 244 -5.86 11.54 0.02
CA SER A 244 -6.75 12.70 0.21
C SER A 244 -6.43 13.44 1.51
N GLY A 245 -7.02 14.63 1.68
CA GLY A 245 -6.88 15.44 2.89
C GLY A 245 -5.58 16.23 2.98
N THR A 246 -4.80 16.29 1.92
CA THR A 246 -3.51 16.98 1.84
C THR A 246 -3.56 18.23 0.95
N GLY A 247 -4.76 18.60 0.49
CA GLY A 247 -4.98 19.73 -0.42
C GLY A 247 -4.88 19.39 -1.91
N LYS A 248 -4.31 18.24 -2.25
CA LYS A 248 -4.20 17.73 -3.63
C LYS A 248 -4.52 16.23 -3.63
N ASP A 249 -5.78 15.92 -3.88
CA ASP A 249 -6.24 14.54 -3.92
C ASP A 249 -5.74 13.82 -5.17
N LEU A 250 -5.39 12.55 -5.02
CA LEU A 250 -4.95 11.67 -6.09
C LEU A 250 -5.67 10.34 -6.01
N THR A 251 -6.16 9.86 -7.15
CA THR A 251 -6.70 8.51 -7.29
C THR A 251 -5.95 7.76 -8.38
N LEU A 252 -5.52 6.54 -8.08
CA LEU A 252 -4.97 5.57 -9.03
C LEU A 252 -5.86 4.34 -9.03
N GLY A 253 -6.55 4.09 -10.15
CA GLY A 253 -7.33 2.88 -10.38
C GLY A 253 -6.58 1.87 -11.25
N LEU A 254 -6.66 0.60 -10.92
CA LEU A 254 -6.12 -0.53 -11.69
C LEU A 254 -7.23 -1.56 -11.93
N SER A 255 -7.58 -1.79 -13.20
CA SER A 255 -8.43 -2.91 -13.61
C SER A 255 -7.57 -3.97 -14.28
N LEU A 256 -7.49 -5.16 -13.68
CA LEU A 256 -6.61 -6.25 -14.11
C LEU A 256 -7.38 -7.29 -14.91
N SER A 257 -6.76 -7.75 -16.00
CA SER A 257 -7.26 -8.86 -16.82
C SER A 257 -6.11 -9.77 -17.22
N ASN A 258 -6.44 -10.95 -17.74
CA ASN A 258 -5.44 -11.92 -18.21
C ASN A 258 -4.38 -12.25 -17.14
N LEU A 259 -4.82 -12.49 -15.91
CA LEU A 259 -3.94 -12.92 -14.82
C LEU A 259 -3.21 -14.23 -15.19
N LYS A 260 -1.88 -14.23 -15.09
CA LYS A 260 -1.02 -15.38 -15.40
C LYS A 260 0.08 -15.53 -14.36
N ASN A 261 0.55 -16.77 -14.17
CA ASN A 261 1.78 -17.05 -13.45
C ASN A 261 2.94 -17.18 -14.46
N ASP A 262 3.27 -16.10 -15.11
CA ASP A 262 4.35 -16.03 -16.07
C ASP A 262 5.61 -15.51 -15.39
N SER A 263 6.70 -16.26 -15.47
CA SER A 263 8.02 -15.91 -14.91
C SER A 263 9.07 -15.56 -15.98
N ASP A 264 8.71 -15.74 -17.28
CA ASP A 264 9.63 -15.47 -18.38
C ASP A 264 9.59 -13.99 -18.79
N TRP A 265 10.18 -13.16 -17.98
CA TRP A 265 10.36 -11.73 -18.26
C TRP A 265 11.54 -11.15 -17.47
N ASN A 266 12.19 -10.13 -18.03
CA ASN A 266 13.30 -9.47 -17.36
C ASN A 266 12.82 -8.67 -16.14
N THR A 267 13.27 -9.05 -14.96
CA THR A 267 12.84 -8.46 -13.68
C THR A 267 13.48 -7.10 -13.39
N ARG A 268 14.39 -6.64 -14.22
CA ARG A 268 15.03 -5.30 -14.08
C ARG A 268 14.94 -4.52 -15.37
N THR A 269 14.66 -3.23 -15.23
CA THR A 269 14.62 -2.30 -16.36
C THR A 269 16.01 -1.77 -16.66
N SER A 270 16.48 -1.99 -17.88
CA SER A 270 17.70 -1.37 -18.41
C SER A 270 17.38 -0.04 -19.06
N LEU A 271 18.17 0.98 -18.79
CA LEU A 271 18.09 2.29 -19.39
C LEU A 271 19.36 2.57 -20.21
N SER A 272 19.18 3.07 -21.44
CA SER A 272 20.32 3.47 -22.27
C SER A 272 20.89 4.82 -21.80
N ALA A 273 22.10 5.14 -22.24
CA ALA A 273 22.76 6.44 -21.96
C ALA A 273 21.97 7.67 -22.46
N LYS A 274 20.93 7.46 -23.26
CA LYS A 274 20.05 8.54 -23.74
C LYS A 274 19.08 9.06 -22.67
N TYR A 275 18.95 8.35 -21.52
CA TYR A 275 18.08 8.75 -20.43
C TYR A 275 18.82 9.64 -19.43
N THR A 276 18.22 10.77 -19.10
CA THR A 276 18.74 11.69 -18.09
C THR A 276 18.14 11.37 -16.72
N ARG A 277 19.00 11.15 -15.74
CA ARG A 277 18.56 11.03 -14.34
C ARG A 277 18.08 12.38 -13.83
N ARG A 278 16.94 12.39 -13.15
CA ARG A 278 16.41 13.54 -12.40
C ARG A 278 16.35 13.19 -10.92
N SER A 279 16.50 14.19 -10.08
CA SER A 279 16.25 14.03 -8.65
C SER A 279 14.74 14.06 -8.37
N LEU A 280 14.33 13.46 -7.26
CA LEU A 280 12.95 13.52 -6.81
C LEU A 280 12.48 14.98 -6.61
N GLN A 281 13.36 15.84 -6.09
CA GLN A 281 13.07 17.26 -5.86
C GLN A 281 12.83 18.04 -7.16
N GLU A 282 13.62 17.80 -8.22
CA GLU A 282 13.42 18.44 -9.52
C GLU A 282 12.07 18.08 -10.12
N VAL A 283 11.70 16.79 -9.99
CA VAL A 283 10.41 16.30 -10.46
C VAL A 283 9.26 16.94 -9.68
N MET A 284 9.38 17.04 -8.36
CA MET A 284 8.38 17.66 -7.50
C MET A 284 8.17 19.14 -7.82
N LYS A 285 9.27 19.90 -7.98
CA LYS A 285 9.22 21.30 -8.40
C LYS A 285 8.53 21.48 -9.76
N GLY A 286 8.82 20.60 -10.73
CA GLY A 286 8.20 20.62 -12.06
C GLY A 286 6.69 20.36 -12.05
N LEU A 287 6.16 19.80 -10.97
CA LEU A 287 4.73 19.54 -10.76
C LEU A 287 4.02 20.64 -9.96
N ASN A 288 4.73 21.69 -9.54
CA ASN A 288 4.23 22.74 -8.65
C ASN A 288 3.67 22.17 -7.32
N LEU A 289 4.41 21.22 -6.73
CA LEU A 289 4.09 20.55 -5.46
C LEU A 289 4.96 21.06 -4.32
#